data_525733c9391ca32ad6a0bc0fb1b258a4
#
_entry.id   525733c9391ca32ad6a0bc0fb1b258a4
#
_cell.length_a   1.000
_cell.length_b   1.000
_cell.length_c   1.000
_cell.angle_alpha   90.00
_cell.angle_beta   90.00
_cell.angle_gamma   90.00
#
_symmetry.space_group_name_H-M   'P 1'
#
loop_
_entity.id
_entity.type
_entity.pdbx_description
1 polymer ?
#
loop_
_entity_poly.entity_id
_entity_poly.type
_entity_poly.pdbx_seq_one_letter_code
_entity_poly.pdbx_strand_id
1 'polypeptide(L)'
;LVGSEMCIRDRFREYLRQMNDTLSFSGIDAGYDAILPVIMRLPDVVATEAEAISEEEHAALLAAVEAAAAHLDAFREQEGAILIADLLRRVELIEQYKTEVVPFEKARTETVKARILDNLSKLAVDVDRNRLEQEMIFYLEKLDITEEKVRLTNHCNYFREVASSEEGAGRKLGFIAQEMGREIN
;
A
#
# COMPACT_ATOMS: atom_id res chain seq x y z
N LEU A 1 34.62 24.33 -21.40
CA LEU A 1 35.22 24.72 -20.12
C LEU A 1 35.79 26.15 -20.11
N VAL A 2 36.14 26.75 -21.28
CA VAL A 2 36.62 28.15 -21.36
C VAL A 2 35.52 29.20 -21.14
N GLY A 3 34.23 28.82 -21.15
CA GLY A 3 33.10 29.73 -21.00
C GLY A 3 32.75 30.10 -19.54
N SER A 4 33.12 29.30 -18.52
CA SER A 4 32.70 29.53 -17.16
C SER A 4 33.52 30.58 -16.39
N GLU A 5 34.83 30.59 -16.58
CA GLU A 5 35.71 31.57 -15.90
C GLU A 5 35.49 33.02 -16.42
N MET A 6 35.25 33.17 -17.72
CA MET A 6 34.93 34.47 -18.30
C MET A 6 33.59 35.02 -17.79
N CYS A 7 32.59 34.16 -17.60
CA CYS A 7 31.29 34.53 -17.00
C CYS A 7 31.43 35.02 -15.58
N ILE A 8 32.24 34.41 -14.73
CA ILE A 8 32.37 34.79 -13.30
C ILE A 8 33.04 36.17 -13.19
N ARG A 9 34.14 36.41 -13.92
CA ARG A 9 34.80 37.73 -13.92
C ARG A 9 33.91 38.82 -14.47
N ASP A 10 33.13 38.52 -15.50
CA ASP A 10 32.21 39.49 -16.09
C ASP A 10 31.05 39.81 -15.17
N ARG A 11 30.51 38.81 -14.44
CA ARG A 11 29.48 39.03 -13.41
C ARG A 11 30.00 39.85 -12.23
N PHE A 12 31.19 39.53 -11.74
CA PHE A 12 31.81 40.31 -10.66
C PHE A 12 31.98 41.78 -11.07
N ARG A 13 32.48 42.03 -12.30
CA ARG A 13 32.60 43.37 -12.83
C ARG A 13 31.25 44.10 -12.97
N GLU A 14 30.26 43.39 -13.44
CA GLU A 14 28.91 43.95 -13.63
C GLU A 14 28.28 44.28 -12.28
N TYR A 15 28.36 43.42 -11.29
CA TYR A 15 27.88 43.74 -9.93
C TYR A 15 28.65 44.90 -9.31
N LEU A 16 29.96 44.93 -9.46
CA LEU A 16 30.76 46.06 -8.98
C LEU A 16 30.36 47.37 -9.63
N ARG A 17 30.14 47.39 -10.95
CA ARG A 17 29.65 48.55 -11.69
C ARG A 17 28.28 48.99 -11.17
N GLN A 18 27.31 48.09 -11.05
CA GLN A 18 25.96 48.43 -10.59
C GLN A 18 25.96 48.95 -9.16
N MET A 19 26.76 48.39 -8.27
CA MET A 19 26.89 48.90 -6.91
C MET A 19 27.50 50.27 -6.87
N ASN A 20 28.57 50.55 -7.62
CA ASN A 20 29.18 51.89 -7.69
C ASN A 20 28.21 52.91 -8.27
N ASP A 21 27.46 52.57 -9.33
CA ASP A 21 26.44 53.46 -9.93
C ASP A 21 25.35 53.77 -8.91
N THR A 22 24.88 52.79 -8.16
CA THR A 22 23.83 52.96 -7.09
C THR A 22 24.34 53.80 -5.94
N LEU A 23 25.57 53.59 -5.46
CA LEU A 23 26.16 54.37 -4.38
C LEU A 23 26.38 55.81 -4.80
N SER A 24 26.89 56.03 -6.03
CA SER A 24 27.08 57.35 -6.60
C SER A 24 25.75 58.12 -6.73
N PHE A 25 24.71 57.47 -7.18
CA PHE A 25 23.38 58.04 -7.28
C PHE A 25 22.77 58.41 -5.92
N SER A 26 23.04 57.55 -4.90
CA SER A 26 22.51 57.75 -3.54
C SER A 26 23.34 58.72 -2.71
N GLY A 27 24.47 59.20 -3.21
CA GLY A 27 25.39 60.08 -2.45
C GLY A 27 26.09 59.38 -1.28
N ILE A 28 26.14 58.05 -1.30
CA ILE A 28 26.79 57.26 -0.24
C ILE A 28 28.21 56.96 -0.67
N ASP A 29 29.17 57.35 0.12
CA ASP A 29 30.58 56.99 -0.07
C ASP A 29 30.88 55.68 0.68
N ALA A 30 31.04 54.58 -0.04
CA ALA A 30 31.38 53.29 0.52
C ALA A 30 32.71 52.76 -0.09
N GLY A 31 33.64 52.48 0.76
CA GLY A 31 34.91 51.89 0.31
C GLY A 31 34.74 50.45 -0.18
N TYR A 32 35.72 49.98 -0.93
CA TYR A 32 35.74 48.58 -1.45
C TYR A 32 35.68 47.54 -0.33
N ASP A 33 36.15 47.87 0.85
CA ASP A 33 36.09 46.96 2.02
C ASP A 33 34.65 46.63 2.45
N ALA A 34 33.68 47.54 2.22
CA ALA A 34 32.28 47.34 2.48
C ALA A 34 31.57 46.60 1.30
N ILE A 35 32.00 46.92 0.05
CA ILE A 35 31.37 46.43 -1.18
C ILE A 35 31.76 44.97 -1.48
N LEU A 36 33.06 44.64 -1.31
CA LEU A 36 33.62 43.34 -1.68
C LEU A 36 32.94 42.15 -0.97
N PRO A 37 32.71 42.16 0.36
CA PRO A 37 32.02 41.09 1.05
C PRO A 37 30.58 40.89 0.59
N VAL A 38 29.94 41.94 0.12
CA VAL A 38 28.56 41.84 -0.41
C VAL A 38 28.55 41.18 -1.78
N ILE A 39 29.44 41.63 -2.69
CA ILE A 39 29.56 41.03 -4.03
C ILE A 39 29.91 39.56 -3.95
N MET A 40 30.82 39.16 -3.05
CA MET A 40 31.25 37.76 -2.88
C MET A 40 30.11 36.82 -2.41
N ARG A 41 29.01 37.38 -1.91
CA ARG A 41 27.80 36.62 -1.51
C ARG A 41 26.75 36.55 -2.61
N LEU A 42 26.92 37.29 -3.69
CA LEU A 42 25.99 37.26 -4.80
C LEU A 42 26.15 35.96 -5.61
N PRO A 43 25.06 35.50 -6.23
CA PRO A 43 25.11 34.26 -7.01
C PRO A 43 26.12 34.32 -8.15
N ASP A 44 26.76 33.22 -8.42
CA ASP A 44 27.70 33.01 -9.54
C ASP A 44 28.96 33.91 -9.52
N VAL A 45 29.33 34.49 -8.38
CA VAL A 45 30.58 35.25 -8.20
C VAL A 45 31.72 34.34 -7.74
N VAL A 46 31.41 33.30 -7.02
CA VAL A 46 32.36 32.26 -6.59
C VAL A 46 31.91 30.95 -7.19
N ALA A 47 32.73 30.34 -8.03
CA ALA A 47 32.50 28.98 -8.48
C ALA A 47 33.18 28.02 -7.51
N THR A 48 32.42 27.08 -7.02
CA THR A 48 32.99 25.87 -6.46
C THR A 48 33.38 24.98 -7.65
N GLU A 49 34.65 24.70 -7.86
CA GLU A 49 35.02 23.63 -8.79
C GLU A 49 34.40 22.34 -8.26
N ALA A 50 33.43 21.84 -8.97
CA ALA A 50 32.98 20.47 -8.75
C ALA A 50 34.10 19.57 -9.26
N GLU A 51 34.79 18.88 -8.37
CA GLU A 51 35.69 17.82 -8.76
C GLU A 51 34.92 16.84 -9.64
N ALA A 52 35.41 16.63 -10.86
CA ALA A 52 34.82 15.63 -11.75
C ALA A 52 35.09 14.25 -11.14
N ILE A 53 34.03 13.51 -10.91
CA ILE A 53 34.09 12.13 -10.41
C ILE A 53 34.91 11.32 -11.40
N SER A 54 35.92 10.59 -10.94
CA SER A 54 36.74 9.72 -11.78
C SER A 54 35.90 8.55 -12.33
N GLU A 55 36.31 7.99 -13.46
CA GLU A 55 35.71 6.79 -14.05
C GLU A 55 35.68 5.62 -13.06
N GLU A 56 36.70 5.48 -12.21
CA GLU A 56 36.81 4.44 -11.20
C GLU A 56 35.77 4.65 -10.06
N GLU A 57 35.63 5.88 -9.60
CA GLU A 57 34.62 6.24 -8.58
C GLU A 57 33.19 6.06 -9.11
N HIS A 58 32.96 6.44 -10.37
CA HIS A 58 31.68 6.23 -11.03
C HIS A 58 31.35 4.73 -11.15
N ALA A 59 32.31 3.90 -11.58
CA ALA A 59 32.14 2.46 -11.66
C ALA A 59 31.90 1.82 -10.28
N ALA A 60 32.63 2.26 -9.25
CA ALA A 60 32.43 1.79 -7.88
C ALA A 60 31.04 2.16 -7.33
N LEU A 61 30.55 3.36 -7.62
CA LEU A 61 29.23 3.81 -7.23
C LEU A 61 28.13 2.95 -7.90
N LEU A 62 28.25 2.71 -9.22
CA LEU A 62 27.32 1.85 -9.94
C LEU A 62 27.29 0.43 -9.38
N ALA A 63 28.47 -0.17 -9.15
CA ALA A 63 28.58 -1.51 -8.58
C ALA A 63 27.95 -1.58 -7.17
N ALA A 64 28.11 -0.54 -6.35
CA ALA A 64 27.47 -0.48 -5.04
C ALA A 64 25.94 -0.39 -5.12
N VAL A 65 25.41 0.39 -6.07
CA VAL A 65 23.95 0.49 -6.32
C VAL A 65 23.39 -0.83 -6.81
N GLU A 66 24.07 -1.49 -7.78
CA GLU A 66 23.67 -2.81 -8.28
C GLU A 66 23.66 -3.88 -7.17
N ALA A 67 24.69 -3.90 -6.33
CA ALA A 67 24.77 -4.82 -5.21
C ALA A 67 23.64 -4.56 -4.18
N ALA A 68 23.37 -3.30 -3.87
CA ALA A 68 22.28 -2.93 -2.96
C ALA A 68 20.91 -3.33 -3.52
N ALA A 69 20.68 -3.12 -4.83
CA ALA A 69 19.43 -3.54 -5.50
C ALA A 69 19.26 -5.07 -5.47
N ALA A 70 20.33 -5.82 -5.78
CA ALA A 70 20.31 -7.28 -5.72
C ALA A 70 20.03 -7.82 -4.30
N HIS A 71 20.62 -7.21 -3.27
CA HIS A 71 20.33 -7.57 -1.88
C HIS A 71 18.87 -7.29 -1.50
N LEU A 72 18.32 -6.15 -1.95
CA LEU A 72 16.93 -5.80 -1.70
C LEU A 72 15.97 -6.79 -2.36
N ASP A 73 16.24 -7.18 -3.60
CA ASP A 73 15.41 -8.15 -4.33
C ASP A 73 15.46 -9.54 -3.67
N ALA A 74 16.64 -10.02 -3.30
CA ALA A 74 16.78 -11.28 -2.56
C ALA A 74 16.03 -11.27 -1.22
N PHE A 75 16.09 -10.17 -0.49
CA PHE A 75 15.33 -9.99 0.75
C PHE A 75 13.82 -10.03 0.50
N ARG A 76 13.33 -9.30 -0.52
CA ARG A 76 11.91 -9.28 -0.88
C ARG A 76 11.39 -10.64 -1.33
N GLU A 77 12.18 -11.42 -2.08
CA GLU A 77 11.83 -12.78 -2.47
C GLU A 77 11.69 -13.69 -1.25
N GLN A 78 12.64 -13.63 -0.32
CA GLN A 78 12.60 -14.42 0.91
C GLN A 78 11.41 -14.06 1.79
N GLU A 79 11.19 -12.79 2.06
CA GLU A 79 10.05 -12.28 2.84
C GLU A 79 8.72 -12.65 2.17
N GLY A 80 8.63 -12.46 0.85
CA GLY A 80 7.45 -12.78 0.06
C GLY A 80 7.10 -14.27 0.13
N ALA A 81 8.08 -15.17 0.04
CA ALA A 81 7.87 -16.61 0.15
C ALA A 81 7.30 -17.00 1.51
N ILE A 82 7.85 -16.45 2.60
CA ILE A 82 7.37 -16.71 3.97
C ILE A 82 5.93 -16.21 4.14
N LEU A 83 5.65 -14.99 3.68
CA LEU A 83 4.33 -14.37 3.78
C LEU A 83 3.28 -15.17 3.01
N ILE A 84 3.57 -15.56 1.76
CA ILE A 84 2.66 -16.36 0.93
C ILE A 84 2.37 -17.72 1.59
N ALA A 85 3.38 -18.38 2.14
CA ALA A 85 3.18 -19.65 2.84
C ALA A 85 2.24 -19.51 4.05
N ASP A 86 2.39 -18.44 4.86
CA ASP A 86 1.49 -18.17 5.99
C ASP A 86 0.06 -17.86 5.50
N LEU A 87 -0.08 -17.05 4.47
CA LEU A 87 -1.40 -16.71 3.91
C LEU A 87 -2.12 -17.94 3.34
N LEU A 88 -1.43 -18.81 2.61
CA LEU A 88 -2.00 -20.05 2.09
C LEU A 88 -2.44 -20.98 3.23
N ARG A 89 -1.67 -21.10 4.30
CA ARG A 89 -2.05 -21.85 5.49
C ARG A 89 -3.32 -21.29 6.13
N ARG A 90 -3.50 -19.99 6.17
CA ARG A 90 -4.74 -19.35 6.68
C ARG A 90 -5.94 -19.68 5.80
N VAL A 91 -5.77 -19.70 4.48
CA VAL A 91 -6.81 -20.13 3.54
C VAL A 91 -7.21 -21.59 3.80
N GLU A 92 -6.26 -22.47 4.05
CA GLU A 92 -6.54 -23.86 4.45
C GLU A 92 -7.36 -23.96 5.73
N LEU A 93 -7.01 -23.17 6.76
CA LEU A 93 -7.76 -23.13 8.01
C LEU A 93 -9.19 -22.63 7.80
N ILE A 94 -9.41 -21.63 6.94
CA ILE A 94 -10.77 -21.15 6.59
C ILE A 94 -11.59 -22.28 5.96
N GLU A 95 -11.03 -23.06 5.05
CA GLU A 95 -11.75 -24.21 4.45
C GLU A 95 -12.02 -25.33 5.46
N GLN A 96 -11.08 -25.58 6.36
CA GLN A 96 -11.29 -26.52 7.45
C GLN A 96 -12.45 -26.07 8.35
N TYR A 97 -12.43 -24.84 8.84
CA TYR A 97 -13.51 -24.31 9.68
C TYR A 97 -14.86 -24.27 8.96
N LYS A 98 -14.89 -23.93 7.66
CA LYS A 98 -16.11 -24.01 6.84
C LYS A 98 -16.71 -25.44 6.88
N THR A 99 -15.88 -26.46 6.86
CA THR A 99 -16.33 -27.85 6.97
C THR A 99 -16.84 -28.17 8.38
N GLU A 100 -16.15 -27.66 9.42
CA GLU A 100 -16.53 -27.85 10.82
C GLU A 100 -17.85 -27.16 11.18
N VAL A 101 -18.26 -26.11 10.48
CA VAL A 101 -19.55 -25.42 10.69
C VAL A 101 -20.76 -26.26 10.30
N VAL A 102 -20.63 -27.19 9.33
CA VAL A 102 -21.77 -27.97 8.80
C VAL A 102 -22.62 -28.68 9.86
N PRO A 103 -22.07 -29.39 10.85
CA PRO A 103 -22.90 -30.02 11.90
C PRO A 103 -23.62 -28.97 12.79
N PHE A 104 -23.00 -27.83 13.04
CA PHE A 104 -23.63 -26.75 13.84
C PHE A 104 -24.77 -26.08 13.07
N GLU A 105 -24.66 -25.89 11.77
CA GLU A 105 -25.71 -25.39 10.91
C GLU A 105 -26.95 -26.26 10.99
N LYS A 106 -26.79 -27.59 10.84
CA LYS A 106 -27.89 -28.54 10.98
C LYS A 106 -28.53 -28.51 12.36
N ALA A 107 -27.70 -28.57 13.41
CA ALA A 107 -28.17 -28.52 14.80
C ALA A 107 -28.90 -27.20 15.10
N ARG A 108 -28.44 -26.06 14.58
CA ARG A 108 -29.09 -24.76 14.71
C ARG A 108 -30.48 -24.77 14.09
N THR A 109 -30.60 -25.26 12.85
CA THR A 109 -31.85 -25.36 12.12
C THR A 109 -32.90 -26.17 12.89
N GLU A 110 -32.54 -27.37 13.38
CA GLU A 110 -33.42 -28.21 14.20
C GLU A 110 -33.81 -27.56 15.54
N THR A 111 -32.84 -26.92 16.21
CA THR A 111 -33.08 -26.21 17.48
C THR A 111 -34.05 -25.06 17.30
N VAL A 112 -33.87 -24.24 16.24
CA VAL A 112 -34.77 -23.11 15.96
C VAL A 112 -36.18 -23.61 15.63
N LYS A 113 -36.30 -24.65 14.79
CA LYS A 113 -37.59 -25.28 14.46
C LYS A 113 -38.30 -25.79 15.69
N ALA A 114 -37.61 -26.55 16.55
CA ALA A 114 -38.18 -27.06 17.79
C ALA A 114 -38.66 -25.94 18.73
N ARG A 115 -37.86 -24.87 18.88
CA ARG A 115 -38.22 -23.71 19.71
C ARG A 115 -39.43 -22.95 19.18
N ILE A 116 -39.58 -22.80 17.88
CA ILE A 116 -40.76 -22.15 17.27
C ILE A 116 -42.01 -22.98 17.57
N LEU A 117 -41.97 -24.30 17.35
CA LEU A 117 -43.08 -25.20 17.60
C LEU A 117 -43.48 -25.24 19.10
N ASP A 118 -42.50 -25.29 19.99
CA ASP A 118 -42.73 -25.24 21.45
C ASP A 118 -43.42 -23.93 21.88
N ASN A 119 -42.93 -22.80 21.38
CA ASN A 119 -43.54 -21.51 21.69
C ASN A 119 -44.97 -21.39 21.16
N LEU A 120 -45.23 -21.90 19.97
CA LEU A 120 -46.60 -21.92 19.42
C LEU A 120 -47.55 -22.80 20.21
N SER A 121 -47.07 -23.96 20.69
CA SER A 121 -47.89 -24.84 21.53
C SER A 121 -48.33 -24.20 22.86
N LYS A 122 -47.54 -23.29 23.41
CA LYS A 122 -47.80 -22.55 24.65
C LYS A 122 -48.82 -21.42 24.48
N LEU A 123 -49.03 -20.93 23.26
CA LEU A 123 -49.91 -19.80 22.99
C LEU A 123 -51.39 -20.20 22.96
N ALA A 124 -51.75 -21.48 22.99
CA ALA A 124 -53.10 -22.01 22.96
C ALA A 124 -54.05 -21.39 21.88
N VAL A 125 -53.44 -20.96 20.76
CA VAL A 125 -54.14 -20.36 19.63
C VAL A 125 -54.28 -21.40 18.53
N ASP A 126 -55.42 -21.41 17.87
CA ASP A 126 -55.60 -22.23 16.65
C ASP A 126 -54.72 -21.65 15.54
N VAL A 127 -53.64 -22.36 15.21
CA VAL A 127 -52.62 -21.90 14.26
C VAL A 127 -52.96 -22.50 12.88
N ASP A 128 -53.11 -21.64 11.89
CA ASP A 128 -53.15 -22.06 10.50
C ASP A 128 -51.82 -22.74 10.12
N ARG A 129 -51.88 -24.08 9.93
CA ARG A 129 -50.70 -24.89 9.66
C ARG A 129 -50.02 -24.53 8.33
N ASN A 130 -50.79 -24.18 7.29
CA ASN A 130 -50.25 -23.82 6.01
C ASN A 130 -49.46 -22.52 6.07
N ARG A 131 -50.00 -21.55 6.80
CA ARG A 131 -49.30 -20.28 7.02
C ARG A 131 -48.05 -20.46 7.89
N LEU A 132 -48.15 -21.30 8.91
CA LEU A 132 -46.97 -21.62 9.74
C LEU A 132 -45.84 -22.27 8.91
N GLU A 133 -46.18 -23.22 8.07
CA GLU A 133 -45.17 -23.88 7.17
C GLU A 133 -44.52 -22.88 6.24
N GLN A 134 -45.26 -21.97 5.62
CA GLN A 134 -44.72 -20.92 4.76
C GLN A 134 -43.78 -19.98 5.51
N GLU A 135 -44.16 -19.49 6.67
CA GLU A 135 -43.34 -18.61 7.51
C GLU A 135 -42.08 -19.34 8.02
N MET A 136 -42.20 -20.63 8.35
CA MET A 136 -41.03 -21.45 8.72
C MET A 136 -40.07 -21.64 7.58
N ILE A 137 -40.53 -21.94 6.36
CA ILE A 137 -39.68 -22.04 5.20
C ILE A 137 -38.89 -20.74 4.98
N PHE A 138 -39.62 -19.61 4.96
CA PHE A 138 -39.00 -18.29 4.79
C PHE A 138 -37.97 -17.98 5.89
N TYR A 139 -38.22 -18.40 7.13
CA TYR A 139 -37.28 -18.21 8.22
C TYR A 139 -36.06 -19.11 8.13
N LEU A 140 -36.25 -20.37 7.67
CA LEU A 140 -35.16 -21.32 7.45
C LEU A 140 -34.26 -20.91 6.28
N GLU A 141 -34.85 -20.37 5.21
CA GLU A 141 -34.10 -19.81 4.08
C GLU A 141 -33.16 -18.66 4.51
N LYS A 142 -33.57 -17.85 5.47
CA LYS A 142 -32.70 -16.80 6.06
C LYS A 142 -31.52 -17.33 6.90
N LEU A 143 -31.59 -18.59 7.32
CA LEU A 143 -30.52 -19.26 8.08
C LEU A 143 -29.59 -20.07 7.17
N ASP A 144 -29.96 -20.23 5.92
CA ASP A 144 -29.17 -20.95 4.93
C ASP A 144 -27.94 -20.10 4.55
N ILE A 145 -26.76 -20.69 4.69
CA ILE A 145 -25.47 -20.11 4.34
C ILE A 145 -24.80 -20.88 3.19
N THR A 146 -25.60 -21.57 2.40
CA THR A 146 -25.06 -22.42 1.30
C THR A 146 -24.40 -21.58 0.23
N GLU A 147 -24.99 -20.42 -0.12
CA GLU A 147 -24.43 -19.51 -1.12
C GLU A 147 -23.09 -18.92 -0.64
N GLU A 148 -23.01 -18.45 0.59
CA GLU A 148 -21.79 -17.92 1.21
C GLU A 148 -20.67 -18.98 1.24
N LYS A 149 -20.97 -20.22 1.57
CA LYS A 149 -20.01 -21.33 1.54
C LYS A 149 -19.48 -21.61 0.14
N VAL A 150 -20.31 -21.55 -0.90
CA VAL A 150 -19.90 -21.72 -2.29
C VAL A 150 -19.03 -20.57 -2.75
N ARG A 151 -19.43 -19.33 -2.48
CA ARG A 151 -18.65 -18.12 -2.79
C ARG A 151 -17.29 -18.13 -2.09
N LEU A 152 -17.29 -18.42 -0.79
CA LEU A 152 -16.06 -18.53 -0.01
C LEU A 152 -15.11 -19.57 -0.60
N THR A 153 -15.62 -20.73 -1.04
CA THR A 153 -14.81 -21.75 -1.70
C THR A 153 -14.17 -21.20 -2.99
N ASN A 154 -14.96 -20.51 -3.81
CA ASN A 154 -14.45 -19.91 -5.04
C ASN A 154 -13.37 -18.85 -4.76
N HIS A 155 -13.56 -18.01 -3.75
CA HIS A 155 -12.55 -17.03 -3.34
C HIS A 155 -11.28 -17.67 -2.79
N CYS A 156 -11.38 -18.76 -2.03
CA CYS A 156 -10.22 -19.51 -1.55
C CYS A 156 -9.41 -20.10 -2.73
N ASN A 157 -10.08 -20.69 -3.70
CA ASN A 157 -9.44 -21.23 -4.90
C ASN A 157 -8.76 -20.13 -5.72
N TYR A 158 -9.47 -19.01 -5.93
CA TYR A 158 -8.93 -17.88 -6.67
C TYR A 158 -7.74 -17.22 -5.95
N PHE A 159 -7.77 -17.17 -4.61
CA PHE A 159 -6.63 -16.71 -3.83
C PHE A 159 -5.38 -17.58 -4.08
N ARG A 160 -5.50 -18.91 -4.07
CA ARG A 160 -4.40 -19.82 -4.35
C ARG A 160 -3.86 -19.66 -5.77
N GLU A 161 -4.74 -19.54 -6.74
CA GLU A 161 -4.37 -19.33 -8.15
C GLU A 161 -3.55 -18.05 -8.31
N VAL A 162 -4.03 -16.92 -7.80
CA VAL A 162 -3.35 -15.63 -7.87
C VAL A 162 -2.03 -15.65 -7.10
N ALA A 163 -1.99 -16.29 -5.93
CA ALA A 163 -0.77 -16.37 -5.12
C ALA A 163 0.35 -17.17 -5.80
N SER A 164 0.00 -18.13 -6.69
CA SER A 164 0.96 -18.99 -7.36
C SER A 164 1.33 -18.56 -8.78
N SER A 165 0.54 -17.72 -9.43
CA SER A 165 0.67 -17.44 -10.86
C SER A 165 0.98 -15.99 -11.22
N GLU A 166 0.80 -15.04 -10.31
CA GLU A 166 0.92 -13.61 -10.61
C GLU A 166 2.05 -12.93 -9.81
N GLU A 167 2.92 -12.24 -10.53
CA GLU A 167 3.90 -11.33 -9.91
C GLU A 167 3.21 -10.03 -9.43
N GLY A 168 3.64 -9.51 -8.29
CA GLY A 168 3.09 -8.26 -7.75
C GLY A 168 1.63 -8.34 -7.29
N ALA A 169 1.10 -9.53 -7.05
CA ALA A 169 -0.30 -9.81 -6.77
C ALA A 169 -0.84 -9.26 -5.43
N GLY A 170 -0.03 -8.63 -4.58
CA GLY A 170 -0.41 -8.24 -3.22
C GLY A 170 -1.71 -7.47 -3.12
N ARG A 171 -1.96 -6.48 -3.99
CA ARG A 171 -3.22 -5.71 -4.01
C ARG A 171 -4.42 -6.59 -4.37
N LYS A 172 -4.26 -7.50 -5.32
CA LYS A 172 -5.30 -8.41 -5.77
C LYS A 172 -5.63 -9.44 -4.69
N LEU A 173 -4.61 -10.00 -4.03
CA LEU A 173 -4.78 -10.89 -2.88
C LEU A 173 -5.50 -10.20 -1.73
N GLY A 174 -5.17 -8.93 -1.44
CA GLY A 174 -5.87 -8.12 -0.44
C GLY A 174 -7.35 -7.93 -0.77
N PHE A 175 -7.70 -7.69 -2.03
CA PHE A 175 -9.09 -7.60 -2.47
C PHE A 175 -9.83 -8.94 -2.31
N ILE A 176 -9.23 -10.05 -2.75
CA ILE A 176 -9.85 -11.39 -2.59
C ILE A 176 -10.06 -11.70 -1.11
N ALA A 177 -9.11 -11.38 -0.23
CA ALA A 177 -9.24 -11.57 1.21
C ALA A 177 -10.40 -10.75 1.81
N GLN A 178 -10.66 -9.54 1.30
CA GLN A 178 -11.83 -8.74 1.71
C GLN A 178 -13.14 -9.40 1.29
N GLU A 179 -13.22 -9.94 0.05
CA GLU A 179 -14.40 -10.68 -0.39
C GLU A 179 -14.62 -11.94 0.47
N MET A 180 -13.55 -12.70 0.78
CA MET A 180 -13.64 -13.82 1.72
C MET A 180 -14.21 -13.39 3.09
N GLY A 181 -13.76 -12.24 3.60
CA GLY A 181 -14.26 -11.69 4.85
C GLY A 181 -15.74 -11.30 4.81
N ARG A 182 -16.25 -10.88 3.64
CA ARG A 182 -17.70 -10.58 3.45
C ARG A 182 -18.56 -11.83 3.51
N GLU A 183 -18.05 -12.95 2.98
CA GLU A 183 -18.80 -14.22 3.01
C GLU A 183 -18.80 -14.88 4.41
N ILE A 184 -17.91 -14.45 5.33
CA ILE A 184 -17.81 -14.98 6.69
C ILE A 184 -18.66 -14.17 7.67
N ASN A 185 -18.90 -12.87 7.43
CA ASN A 185 -19.66 -11.97 8.32
C ASN A 185 -21.17 -11.99 8.06
#